data_a7f6066d2eb98817a957211d541ce407
#
_entry.id   a7f6066d2eb98817a957211d541ce407
#
_cell.length_a   1.000
_cell.length_b   1.000
_cell.length_c   1.000
_cell.angle_alpha   90.00
_cell.angle_beta   90.00
_cell.angle_gamma   90.00
#
_symmetry.space_group_name_H-M   'P 1'
#
loop_
_entity.id
_entity.type
_entity.pdbx_description
1 polymer ?
#
loop_
_entity_poly.entity_id
_entity_poly.type
_entity_poly.pdbx_seq_one_letter_code
_entity_poly.pdbx_strand_id
1 'polypeptide(L)'
;MIKNRTAQLIFQTVYCTLGIVGFIASLGIFDNINLIRWDFYVHFTNISNYFCTGMMFAALIQTAKRKEDGFVTTAPMLKFIGMLAILLTFLVFNILLAGAEGRDPQANWRVSSILAHVVLPIMYIADWFLFYERGQCKWYYPIASIAFPSAYIVFLLIQATILKFDSSILIPSTTTPLIYPYFFVNLETQGVMGVLMWIGILFVSFVSVGFAFFGLDRLAAKKQK
;
A
#
# COMPACT_ATOMS: atom_id res chain seq x y z
N MET A 1 -18.50 -0.61 -15.68
CA MET A 1 -17.90 -1.74 -14.93
C MET A 1 -17.90 -2.98 -15.82
N ILE A 2 -16.83 -3.75 -15.73
CA ILE A 2 -16.54 -4.85 -16.66
C ILE A 2 -16.79 -6.16 -15.93
N LYS A 3 -17.74 -6.96 -16.43
CA LYS A 3 -18.05 -8.30 -15.89
C LYS A 3 -17.25 -9.40 -16.58
N ASN A 4 -16.64 -9.10 -17.74
CA ASN A 4 -15.95 -10.06 -18.57
C ASN A 4 -14.82 -10.78 -17.81
N ARG A 5 -14.95 -12.08 -17.64
CA ARG A 5 -14.03 -12.93 -16.87
C ARG A 5 -12.61 -12.92 -17.45
N THR A 6 -12.49 -12.97 -18.78
CA THR A 6 -11.17 -12.98 -19.44
C THR A 6 -10.42 -11.68 -19.21
N ALA A 7 -11.10 -10.53 -19.33
CA ALA A 7 -10.49 -9.23 -19.05
C ALA A 7 -10.01 -9.11 -17.58
N GLN A 8 -10.80 -9.62 -16.63
CA GLN A 8 -10.41 -9.68 -15.22
C GLN A 8 -9.19 -10.57 -15.00
N LEU A 9 -9.16 -11.78 -15.57
CA LEU A 9 -8.02 -12.70 -15.48
C LEU A 9 -6.75 -12.07 -16.02
N ILE A 10 -6.81 -11.44 -17.19
CA ILE A 10 -5.63 -10.78 -17.79
C ILE A 10 -5.14 -9.66 -16.86
N PHE A 11 -6.03 -8.76 -16.43
CA PHE A 11 -5.66 -7.63 -15.58
C PHE A 11 -5.05 -8.07 -14.25
N GLN A 12 -5.71 -9.03 -13.56
CA GLN A 12 -5.27 -9.54 -12.28
C GLN A 12 -3.96 -10.32 -12.38
N THR A 13 -3.76 -11.09 -13.48
CA THR A 13 -2.49 -11.79 -13.73
C THR A 13 -1.36 -10.79 -13.95
N VAL A 14 -1.57 -9.76 -14.78
CA VAL A 14 -0.56 -8.71 -15.00
C VAL A 14 -0.22 -8.02 -13.68
N TYR A 15 -1.23 -7.63 -12.89
CA TYR A 15 -0.99 -7.02 -11.58
C TYR A 15 -0.16 -7.93 -10.65
N CYS A 16 -0.55 -9.21 -10.53
CA CYS A 16 0.16 -10.16 -9.66
C CYS A 16 1.60 -10.36 -10.11
N THR A 17 1.84 -10.45 -11.42
CA THR A 17 3.21 -10.55 -11.98
C THR A 17 4.02 -9.31 -11.64
N LEU A 18 3.48 -8.11 -11.85
CA LEU A 18 4.16 -6.86 -11.48
C LEU A 18 4.36 -6.74 -9.98
N GLY A 19 3.43 -7.23 -9.17
CA GLY A 19 3.55 -7.29 -7.71
C GLY A 19 4.71 -8.18 -7.25
N ILE A 20 4.88 -9.35 -7.87
CA ILE A 20 6.04 -10.23 -7.62
C ILE A 20 7.34 -9.54 -8.03
N VAL A 21 7.37 -8.93 -9.23
CA VAL A 21 8.56 -8.18 -9.69
C VAL A 21 8.87 -7.03 -8.73
N GLY A 22 7.85 -6.30 -8.26
CA GLY A 22 7.98 -5.24 -7.28
C GLY A 22 8.55 -5.74 -5.93
N PHE A 23 8.09 -6.91 -5.47
CA PHE A 23 8.65 -7.56 -4.29
C PHE A 23 10.14 -7.89 -4.46
N ILE A 24 10.51 -8.55 -5.56
CA ILE A 24 11.90 -8.87 -5.88
C ILE A 24 12.75 -7.61 -5.99
N ALA A 25 12.22 -6.55 -6.63
CA ALA A 25 12.88 -5.27 -6.75
C ALA A 25 13.10 -4.58 -5.38
N SER A 26 12.16 -4.74 -4.44
CA SER A 26 12.28 -4.18 -3.08
C SER A 26 13.42 -4.80 -2.27
N LEU A 27 13.82 -6.03 -2.60
CA LEU A 27 14.99 -6.69 -2.03
C LEU A 27 16.33 -6.11 -2.53
N GLY A 28 16.29 -5.18 -3.50
CA GLY A 28 17.49 -4.57 -4.07
C GLY A 28 18.23 -5.43 -5.09
N ILE A 29 17.67 -6.58 -5.47
CA ILE A 29 18.33 -7.56 -6.36
C ILE A 29 18.64 -6.93 -7.73
N PHE A 30 17.81 -6.00 -8.21
CA PHE A 30 18.05 -5.30 -9.48
C PHE A 30 19.15 -4.23 -9.40
N ASP A 31 19.46 -3.75 -8.19
CA ASP A 31 20.54 -2.79 -7.97
C ASP A 31 21.88 -3.53 -7.78
N ASN A 32 21.89 -4.60 -6.98
CA ASN A 32 23.04 -5.46 -6.76
C ASN A 32 22.63 -6.84 -6.23
N ILE A 33 22.79 -7.89 -7.03
CA ILE A 33 22.36 -9.26 -6.71
C ILE A 33 23.07 -9.84 -5.47
N ASN A 34 24.24 -9.32 -5.13
CA ASN A 34 25.03 -9.79 -3.98
C ASN A 34 24.64 -9.12 -2.65
N LEU A 35 23.76 -8.09 -2.70
CA LEU A 35 23.38 -7.31 -1.53
C LEU A 35 21.86 -7.28 -1.40
N ILE A 36 21.29 -8.22 -0.65
CA ILE A 36 19.87 -8.22 -0.33
C ILE A 36 19.61 -7.12 0.71
N ARG A 37 18.66 -6.26 0.41
CA ARG A 37 18.17 -5.22 1.32
C ARG A 37 17.22 -5.83 2.35
N TRP A 38 17.71 -6.02 3.56
CA TRP A 38 16.91 -6.58 4.64
C TRP A 38 15.89 -5.61 5.25
N ASP A 39 15.98 -4.31 4.92
CA ASP A 39 15.04 -3.28 5.34
C ASP A 39 13.76 -3.20 4.45
N PHE A 40 13.57 -4.15 3.54
CA PHE A 40 12.43 -4.18 2.60
C PHE A 40 11.06 -4.15 3.29
N TYR A 41 10.95 -4.69 4.50
CA TYR A 41 9.71 -4.75 5.28
C TYR A 41 9.44 -3.52 6.14
N VAL A 42 10.39 -2.58 6.26
CA VAL A 42 10.26 -1.41 7.15
C VAL A 42 9.34 -0.34 6.57
N HIS A 43 9.30 -0.22 5.24
CA HIS A 43 8.54 0.84 4.57
C HIS A 43 7.06 0.49 4.44
N PHE A 44 6.18 1.43 4.83
CA PHE A 44 4.73 1.32 4.64
C PHE A 44 4.35 1.02 3.18
N THR A 45 5.07 1.63 2.24
CA THR A 45 4.95 1.37 0.81
C THR A 45 5.03 -0.11 0.47
N ASN A 46 6.04 -0.79 0.99
CA ASN A 46 6.25 -2.21 0.69
C ASN A 46 5.16 -3.07 1.33
N ILE A 47 4.86 -2.82 2.61
CA ILE A 47 3.81 -3.56 3.33
C ILE A 47 2.44 -3.40 2.66
N SER A 48 2.06 -2.18 2.26
CA SER A 48 0.80 -1.94 1.55
C SER A 48 0.76 -2.60 0.18
N ASN A 49 1.86 -2.59 -0.59
CA ASN A 49 1.96 -3.28 -1.87
C ASN A 49 1.87 -4.81 -1.71
N TYR A 50 2.52 -5.39 -0.69
CA TYR A 50 2.43 -6.83 -0.42
C TYR A 50 1.01 -7.25 -0.04
N PHE A 51 0.37 -6.48 0.83
CA PHE A 51 -1.02 -6.71 1.19
C PHE A 51 -1.94 -6.63 -0.04
N CYS A 52 -1.80 -5.61 -0.86
CA CYS A 52 -2.59 -5.44 -2.08
C CYS A 52 -2.32 -6.54 -3.12
N THR A 53 -1.07 -7.00 -3.22
CA THR A 53 -0.71 -8.12 -4.11
C THR A 53 -1.36 -9.42 -3.62
N GLY A 54 -1.33 -9.70 -2.33
CA GLY A 54 -2.04 -10.83 -1.73
C GLY A 54 -3.55 -10.80 -1.98
N MET A 55 -4.16 -9.63 -1.83
CA MET A 55 -5.57 -9.42 -2.14
C MET A 55 -5.89 -9.61 -3.62
N MET A 56 -4.99 -9.19 -4.52
CA MET A 56 -5.17 -9.40 -5.95
C MET A 56 -5.02 -10.88 -6.34
N PHE A 57 -4.13 -11.62 -5.68
CA PHE A 57 -4.07 -13.09 -5.84
C PHE A 57 -5.37 -13.76 -5.39
N ALA A 58 -5.96 -13.33 -4.27
CA ALA A 58 -7.24 -13.86 -3.83
C ALA A 58 -8.36 -13.56 -4.85
N ALA A 59 -8.38 -12.36 -5.42
CA ALA A 59 -9.32 -11.99 -6.48
C ALA A 59 -9.09 -12.82 -7.76
N LEU A 60 -7.83 -13.01 -8.17
CA LEU A 60 -7.45 -13.86 -9.32
C LEU A 60 -7.93 -15.30 -9.13
N ILE A 61 -7.73 -15.88 -7.96
CA ILE A 61 -8.21 -17.22 -7.62
C ILE A 61 -9.74 -17.30 -7.70
N GLN A 62 -10.45 -16.31 -7.15
CA GLN A 62 -11.91 -16.25 -7.24
C GLN A 62 -12.37 -16.20 -8.70
N THR A 63 -11.76 -15.32 -9.51
CA THR A 63 -12.09 -15.16 -10.92
C THR A 63 -11.76 -16.43 -11.72
N ALA A 64 -10.64 -17.08 -11.44
CA ALA A 64 -10.25 -18.34 -12.11
C ALA A 64 -11.22 -19.50 -11.82
N LYS A 65 -11.73 -19.60 -10.58
CA LYS A 65 -12.70 -20.63 -10.18
C LYS A 65 -14.11 -20.38 -10.72
N ARG A 66 -14.45 -19.14 -11.07
CA ARG A 66 -15.76 -18.79 -11.61
C ARG A 66 -15.85 -19.25 -13.07
N LYS A 67 -16.99 -19.83 -13.46
CA LYS A 67 -17.23 -20.29 -14.84
C LYS A 67 -17.81 -19.20 -15.75
N GLU A 68 -18.54 -18.27 -15.17
CA GLU A 68 -19.31 -17.24 -15.88
C GLU A 68 -18.76 -15.84 -15.65
N ASP A 69 -19.17 -14.92 -16.49
CA ASP A 69 -18.92 -13.48 -16.32
C ASP A 69 -19.60 -12.95 -15.04
N GLY A 70 -19.01 -11.96 -14.41
CA GLY A 70 -19.55 -11.39 -13.17
C GLY A 70 -18.57 -10.46 -12.49
N PHE A 71 -18.97 -9.85 -11.39
CA PHE A 71 -18.12 -8.95 -10.63
C PHE A 71 -17.20 -9.70 -9.66
N VAL A 72 -16.10 -9.04 -9.30
CA VAL A 72 -15.25 -9.47 -8.19
C VAL A 72 -15.90 -9.03 -6.88
N THR A 73 -15.98 -9.96 -5.93
CA THR A 73 -16.59 -9.75 -4.60
C THR A 73 -15.67 -10.20 -3.46
N THR A 74 -14.40 -10.48 -3.77
CA THR A 74 -13.44 -11.02 -2.80
C THR A 74 -13.19 -10.02 -1.67
N ALA A 75 -13.56 -10.41 -0.45
CA ALA A 75 -13.28 -9.70 0.80
C ALA A 75 -13.42 -8.16 0.67
N PRO A 76 -14.64 -7.60 0.46
CA PRO A 76 -14.83 -6.18 0.12
C PRO A 76 -14.20 -5.22 1.13
N MET A 77 -14.22 -5.57 2.42
CA MET A 77 -13.62 -4.75 3.47
C MET A 77 -12.09 -4.71 3.34
N LEU A 78 -11.43 -5.85 3.14
CA LEU A 78 -9.98 -5.91 2.98
C LEU A 78 -9.55 -5.24 1.67
N LYS A 79 -10.33 -5.40 0.60
CA LYS A 79 -10.09 -4.67 -0.66
C LYS A 79 -10.15 -3.16 -0.45
N PHE A 80 -11.14 -2.68 0.31
CA PHE A 80 -11.27 -1.26 0.63
C PHE A 80 -10.12 -0.74 1.48
N ILE A 81 -9.71 -1.49 2.52
CA ILE A 81 -8.54 -1.18 3.35
C ILE A 81 -7.28 -1.07 2.49
N GLY A 82 -7.04 -2.07 1.64
CA GLY A 82 -5.88 -2.07 0.72
C GLY A 82 -5.90 -0.89 -0.25
N MET A 83 -7.09 -0.54 -0.78
CA MET A 83 -7.24 0.60 -1.67
C MET A 83 -6.84 1.91 -0.99
N LEU A 84 -7.27 2.15 0.25
CA LEU A 84 -6.88 3.33 1.00
C LEU A 84 -5.40 3.31 1.38
N ALA A 85 -4.87 2.16 1.80
CA ALA A 85 -3.46 2.02 2.16
C ALA A 85 -2.54 2.31 0.98
N ILE A 86 -2.85 1.75 -0.20
CA ILE A 86 -2.03 1.96 -1.39
C ILE A 86 -2.19 3.36 -1.98
N LEU A 87 -3.37 3.97 -1.82
CA LEU A 87 -3.59 5.38 -2.18
C LEU A 87 -2.77 6.31 -1.28
N LEU A 88 -2.70 6.01 0.03
CA LEU A 88 -1.83 6.75 0.96
C LEU A 88 -0.37 6.65 0.51
N THR A 89 0.09 5.45 0.15
CA THR A 89 1.43 5.23 -0.43
C THR A 89 1.66 6.11 -1.65
N PHE A 90 0.72 6.12 -2.60
CA PHE A 90 0.81 6.93 -3.81
C PHE A 90 0.87 8.43 -3.50
N LEU A 91 -0.04 8.94 -2.66
CA LEU A 91 -0.12 10.38 -2.35
C LEU A 91 1.07 10.86 -1.52
N VAL A 92 1.41 10.15 -0.44
CA VAL A 92 2.53 10.55 0.43
C VAL A 92 3.84 10.55 -0.34
N PHE A 93 4.09 9.52 -1.16
CA PHE A 93 5.31 9.50 -1.95
C PHE A 93 5.35 10.63 -2.96
N ASN A 94 4.35 10.76 -3.81
CA ASN A 94 4.39 11.71 -4.94
C ASN A 94 4.25 13.18 -4.49
N ILE A 95 3.61 13.45 -3.34
CA ILE A 95 3.40 14.83 -2.85
C ILE A 95 4.49 15.23 -1.86
N LEU A 96 4.88 14.33 -0.93
CA LEU A 96 5.74 14.69 0.20
C LEU A 96 7.17 14.17 0.06
N LEU A 97 7.37 12.96 -0.53
CA LEU A 97 8.66 12.30 -0.46
C LEU A 97 9.49 12.38 -1.74
N ALA A 98 8.87 12.40 -2.92
CA ALA A 98 9.58 12.37 -4.20
C ALA A 98 10.46 13.62 -4.42
N GLY A 99 10.05 14.77 -3.89
CA GLY A 99 10.80 16.04 -3.93
C GLY A 99 11.44 16.43 -2.60
N ALA A 100 11.52 15.53 -1.63
CA ALA A 100 12.05 15.86 -0.30
C ALA A 100 13.54 16.19 -0.36
N GLU A 101 13.97 17.15 0.45
CA GLU A 101 15.36 17.59 0.56
C GLU A 101 16.27 16.40 0.96
N GLY A 102 17.43 16.32 0.30
CA GLY A 102 18.40 15.23 0.52
C GLY A 102 18.08 13.92 -0.18
N ARG A 103 16.95 13.80 -0.87
CA ARG A 103 16.60 12.63 -1.68
C ARG A 103 17.25 12.71 -3.05
N ASP A 104 17.91 11.62 -3.48
CA ASP A 104 18.40 11.49 -4.85
C ASP A 104 17.22 11.43 -5.84
N PRO A 105 17.06 12.39 -6.75
CA PRO A 105 15.97 12.39 -7.73
C PRO A 105 15.99 11.16 -8.66
N GLN A 106 17.16 10.59 -8.94
CA GLN A 106 17.29 9.41 -9.78
C GLN A 106 16.72 8.16 -9.12
N ALA A 107 16.69 8.11 -7.77
CA ALA A 107 16.08 7.02 -7.03
C ALA A 107 14.57 6.90 -7.31
N ASN A 108 13.88 7.96 -7.71
CA ASN A 108 12.47 7.94 -8.07
C ASN A 108 12.20 7.14 -9.34
N TRP A 109 13.19 7.05 -10.25
CA TRP A 109 13.08 6.37 -11.54
C TRP A 109 13.53 4.91 -11.50
N ARG A 110 13.96 4.39 -10.36
CA ARG A 110 14.25 2.96 -10.20
C ARG A 110 13.00 2.13 -10.42
N VAL A 111 13.14 0.94 -10.97
CA VAL A 111 12.02 0.01 -11.23
C VAL A 111 11.21 -0.24 -9.95
N SER A 112 11.88 -0.46 -8.82
CA SER A 112 11.23 -0.64 -7.52
C SER A 112 10.36 0.56 -7.13
N SER A 113 10.85 1.79 -7.35
CA SER A 113 10.13 3.01 -7.00
C SER A 113 8.92 3.22 -7.91
N ILE A 114 9.07 3.09 -9.22
CA ILE A 114 7.98 3.26 -10.19
C ILE A 114 6.88 2.23 -9.94
N LEU A 115 7.23 0.95 -9.74
CA LEU A 115 6.24 -0.09 -9.45
C LEU A 115 5.51 0.18 -8.16
N ALA A 116 6.22 0.46 -7.07
CA ALA A 116 5.63 0.56 -5.75
C ALA A 116 4.83 1.85 -5.51
N HIS A 117 5.20 2.96 -6.17
CA HIS A 117 4.58 4.27 -5.90
C HIS A 117 3.65 4.76 -7.01
N VAL A 118 3.69 4.15 -8.20
CA VAL A 118 2.88 4.61 -9.33
C VAL A 118 2.06 3.47 -9.94
N VAL A 119 2.72 2.45 -10.48
CA VAL A 119 2.04 1.45 -11.32
C VAL A 119 1.08 0.58 -10.49
N LEU A 120 1.58 -0.06 -9.44
CA LEU A 120 0.75 -0.94 -8.60
C LEU A 120 -0.38 -0.18 -7.88
N PRO A 121 -0.15 1.01 -7.29
CA PRO A 121 -1.22 1.82 -6.73
C PRO A 121 -2.32 2.15 -7.74
N ILE A 122 -1.96 2.66 -8.91
CA ILE A 122 -2.94 3.02 -9.94
C ILE A 122 -3.73 1.79 -10.41
N MET A 123 -3.05 0.68 -10.67
CA MET A 123 -3.71 -0.55 -11.09
C MET A 123 -4.65 -1.11 -10.01
N TYR A 124 -4.26 -1.08 -8.73
CA TYR A 124 -5.12 -1.59 -7.66
C TYR A 124 -6.40 -0.78 -7.49
N ILE A 125 -6.28 0.55 -7.60
CA ILE A 125 -7.42 1.46 -7.57
C ILE A 125 -8.29 1.27 -8.82
N ALA A 126 -7.67 1.13 -10.00
CA ALA A 126 -8.38 0.86 -11.24
C ALA A 126 -9.15 -0.47 -11.19
N ASP A 127 -8.57 -1.53 -10.62
CA ASP A 127 -9.24 -2.82 -10.41
C ASP A 127 -10.54 -2.65 -9.60
N TRP A 128 -10.51 -1.86 -8.53
CA TRP A 128 -11.70 -1.57 -7.74
C TRP A 128 -12.77 -0.84 -8.57
N PHE A 129 -12.40 0.13 -9.40
CA PHE A 129 -13.35 0.86 -10.25
C PHE A 129 -13.89 0.02 -11.40
N LEU A 130 -13.09 -0.84 -11.99
CA LEU A 130 -13.43 -1.59 -13.19
C LEU A 130 -14.19 -2.87 -12.90
N PHE A 131 -13.81 -3.63 -11.87
CA PHE A 131 -14.22 -5.02 -11.72
C PHE A 131 -14.98 -5.34 -10.44
N TYR A 132 -14.88 -4.51 -9.40
CA TYR A 132 -15.57 -4.77 -8.13
C TYR A 132 -17.04 -4.38 -8.19
N GLU A 133 -17.89 -5.22 -7.57
CA GLU A 133 -19.32 -4.96 -7.43
C GLU A 133 -19.55 -3.70 -6.57
N ARG A 134 -20.48 -2.85 -6.99
CA ARG A 134 -20.82 -1.61 -6.29
C ARG A 134 -21.82 -1.84 -5.17
N GLY A 135 -21.80 -0.95 -4.17
CA GLY A 135 -22.68 -1.04 -3.01
C GLY A 135 -22.22 -2.00 -1.92
N GLN A 136 -21.06 -2.61 -2.08
CA GLN A 136 -20.47 -3.51 -1.09
C GLN A 136 -19.83 -2.77 0.10
N CYS A 137 -19.49 -1.48 -0.05
CA CYS A 137 -18.89 -0.72 1.02
C CYS A 137 -19.90 -0.43 2.14
N LYS A 138 -19.49 -0.66 3.38
CA LYS A 138 -20.28 -0.32 4.58
C LYS A 138 -19.74 0.98 5.18
N TRP A 139 -20.61 1.71 5.88
CA TRP A 139 -20.29 3.03 6.44
C TRP A 139 -19.09 3.04 7.39
N TYR A 140 -18.81 1.92 8.05
CA TYR A 140 -17.70 1.78 8.98
C TYR A 140 -16.37 1.41 8.32
N TYR A 141 -16.32 1.07 7.02
CA TYR A 141 -15.09 0.70 6.32
C TYR A 141 -14.03 1.81 6.36
N PRO A 142 -14.38 3.10 6.12
CA PRO A 142 -13.42 4.20 6.25
C PRO A 142 -12.76 4.25 7.62
N ILE A 143 -13.54 4.06 8.71
CA ILE A 143 -13.04 4.09 10.08
C ILE A 143 -12.20 2.84 10.36
N ALA A 144 -12.69 1.66 10.02
CA ALA A 144 -11.97 0.40 10.23
C ALA A 144 -10.63 0.36 9.48
N SER A 145 -10.52 1.09 8.37
CA SER A 145 -9.28 1.16 7.59
C SER A 145 -8.11 1.78 8.34
N ILE A 146 -8.36 2.59 9.40
CA ILE A 146 -7.32 3.14 10.28
C ILE A 146 -6.50 2.04 10.93
N ALA A 147 -7.08 0.85 11.15
CA ALA A 147 -6.38 -0.26 11.78
C ALA A 147 -5.08 -0.63 11.05
N PHE A 148 -5.03 -0.52 9.73
CA PHE A 148 -3.86 -0.87 8.94
C PHE A 148 -2.67 0.09 9.17
N PRO A 149 -2.79 1.42 8.98
CA PRO A 149 -1.70 2.33 9.30
C PRO A 149 -1.40 2.40 10.82
N SER A 150 -2.38 2.18 11.70
CA SER A 150 -2.13 2.11 13.16
C SER A 150 -1.26 0.92 13.52
N ALA A 151 -1.56 -0.27 12.99
CA ALA A 151 -0.72 -1.46 13.21
C ALA A 151 0.71 -1.24 12.69
N TYR A 152 0.84 -0.56 11.55
CA TYR A 152 2.16 -0.18 11.03
C TYR A 152 2.92 0.78 11.96
N ILE A 153 2.26 1.81 12.50
CA ILE A 153 2.91 2.76 13.42
C ILE A 153 3.37 2.05 14.69
N VAL A 154 2.53 1.17 15.26
CA VAL A 154 2.91 0.37 16.43
C VAL A 154 4.12 -0.53 16.13
N PHE A 155 4.09 -1.22 14.99
CA PHE A 155 5.22 -2.02 14.52
C PHE A 155 6.50 -1.18 14.41
N LEU A 156 6.41 0.00 13.79
CA LEU A 156 7.54 0.89 13.58
C LEU A 156 8.13 1.39 14.90
N LEU A 157 7.29 1.76 15.86
CA LEU A 157 7.76 2.22 17.19
C LEU A 157 8.45 1.10 17.97
N ILE A 158 7.91 -0.12 17.90
CA ILE A 158 8.54 -1.31 18.52
C ILE A 158 9.91 -1.56 17.86
N GLN A 159 9.96 -1.58 16.52
CA GLN A 159 11.20 -1.77 15.78
C GLN A 159 12.23 -0.68 16.11
N ALA A 160 11.84 0.60 16.12
CA ALA A 160 12.72 1.71 16.45
C ALA A 160 13.31 1.55 17.85
N THR A 161 12.51 1.09 18.82
CA THR A 161 12.96 0.82 20.18
C THR A 161 13.99 -0.31 20.22
N ILE A 162 13.72 -1.43 19.53
CA ILE A 162 14.65 -2.57 19.47
C ILE A 162 15.96 -2.15 18.81
N LEU A 163 15.92 -1.46 17.69
CA LEU A 163 17.11 -1.02 16.95
C LEU A 163 18.00 -0.03 17.72
N LYS A 164 17.39 0.76 18.62
CA LYS A 164 18.17 1.61 19.53
C LYS A 164 18.96 0.81 20.58
N PHE A 165 18.44 -0.35 20.99
CA PHE A 165 19.12 -1.21 21.95
C PHE A 165 20.14 -2.15 21.30
N ASP A 166 19.76 -2.78 20.18
CA ASP A 166 20.66 -3.69 19.44
C ASP A 166 20.27 -3.73 17.96
N SER A 167 21.07 -3.07 17.13
CA SER A 167 20.84 -3.03 15.67
C SER A 167 21.13 -4.36 14.97
N SER A 168 21.89 -5.25 15.58
CA SER A 168 22.26 -6.55 14.99
C SER A 168 21.11 -7.55 14.93
N ILE A 169 20.08 -7.38 15.78
CA ILE A 169 18.97 -8.32 15.90
C ILE A 169 18.09 -8.34 14.63
N LEU A 170 17.89 -7.19 13.99
CA LEU A 170 16.91 -7.07 12.89
C LEU A 170 17.55 -6.89 11.52
N ILE A 171 18.81 -6.49 11.45
CA ILE A 171 19.52 -6.18 10.21
C ILE A 171 20.90 -6.84 10.23
N PRO A 172 21.00 -8.06 9.69
CA PRO A 172 22.30 -8.66 9.49
C PRO A 172 22.98 -7.97 8.32
N SER A 173 23.70 -6.89 8.52
CA SER A 173 24.70 -6.40 7.58
C SER A 173 25.27 -5.01 7.88
N THR A 174 26.25 -4.66 7.11
CA THR A 174 27.14 -3.52 6.96
C THR A 174 26.50 -2.12 6.82
N THR A 175 25.16 -1.99 6.81
CA THR A 175 24.46 -0.71 6.64
C THR A 175 23.92 -0.21 7.98
N THR A 176 23.99 1.10 8.20
CA THR A 176 23.35 1.78 9.33
C THR A 176 21.86 1.46 9.33
N PRO A 177 21.30 0.97 10.46
CA PRO A 177 19.89 0.61 10.52
C PRO A 177 19.01 1.84 10.32
N LEU A 178 17.98 1.71 9.46
CA LEU A 178 16.98 2.72 9.24
C LEU A 178 15.97 2.70 10.40
N ILE A 179 16.22 3.49 11.44
CA ILE A 179 15.37 3.55 12.64
C ILE A 179 14.01 4.16 12.28
N TYR A 180 14.00 5.29 11.58
CA TYR A 180 12.78 6.00 11.17
C TYR A 180 12.76 6.16 9.64
N PRO A 181 11.90 5.42 8.92
CA PRO A 181 11.85 5.48 7.45
C PRO A 181 11.23 6.80 6.92
N TYR A 182 10.54 7.55 7.77
CA TYR A 182 9.90 8.80 7.40
C TYR A 182 10.16 9.90 8.43
N PHE A 183 10.39 11.13 7.95
CA PHE A 183 10.66 12.28 8.80
C PHE A 183 9.52 12.57 9.78
N PHE A 184 8.27 12.35 9.38
CA PHE A 184 7.08 12.66 10.16
C PHE A 184 6.81 11.68 11.33
N VAL A 185 7.51 10.54 11.39
CA VAL A 185 7.47 9.60 12.52
C VAL A 185 8.78 9.60 13.31
N ASN A 186 9.73 10.45 12.98
CA ASN A 186 11.01 10.54 13.66
C ASN A 186 10.86 11.29 14.99
N LEU A 187 10.88 10.55 16.09
CA LEU A 187 10.76 11.11 17.45
C LEU A 187 11.93 12.03 17.86
N GLU A 188 13.10 11.84 17.25
CA GLU A 188 14.29 12.63 17.58
C GLU A 188 14.22 14.04 16.99
N THR A 189 13.68 14.17 15.78
CA THR A 189 13.57 15.46 15.08
C THR A 189 12.26 16.17 15.32
N GLN A 190 11.14 15.42 15.43
CA GLN A 190 9.79 15.98 15.57
C GLN A 190 9.32 16.09 17.03
N GLY A 191 9.95 15.33 17.94
CA GLY A 191 9.43 15.13 19.28
C GLY A 191 8.10 14.39 19.29
N VAL A 192 7.61 14.03 20.48
CA VAL A 192 6.35 13.28 20.62
C VAL A 192 5.16 14.07 20.05
N MET A 193 5.07 15.38 20.35
CA MET A 193 3.95 16.21 19.91
C MET A 193 3.92 16.38 18.40
N GLY A 194 5.08 16.56 17.75
CA GLY A 194 5.16 16.65 16.29
C GLY A 194 4.75 15.37 15.59
N VAL A 195 5.18 14.22 16.10
CA VAL A 195 4.75 12.91 15.58
C VAL A 195 3.25 12.70 15.74
N LEU A 196 2.67 13.01 16.90
CA LEU A 196 1.23 12.93 17.14
C LEU A 196 0.42 13.83 16.21
N MET A 197 0.90 15.05 15.96
CA MET A 197 0.28 15.98 15.02
C MET A 197 0.27 15.41 13.60
N TRP A 198 1.40 14.89 13.12
CA TRP A 198 1.48 14.26 11.79
C TRP A 198 0.57 13.04 11.65
N ILE A 199 0.55 12.17 12.68
CA ILE A 199 -0.36 11.01 12.72
C ILE A 199 -1.81 11.47 12.63
N GLY A 200 -2.19 12.52 13.40
CA GLY A 200 -3.53 13.09 13.37
C GLY A 200 -3.91 13.61 11.98
N ILE A 201 -3.03 14.40 11.35
CA ILE A 201 -3.25 14.92 9.98
C ILE A 201 -3.44 13.77 8.98
N LEU A 202 -2.56 12.78 9.01
CA LEU A 202 -2.64 11.63 8.10
C LEU A 202 -3.91 10.82 8.33
N PHE A 203 -4.32 10.59 9.57
CA PHE A 203 -5.53 9.82 9.88
C PHE A 203 -6.80 10.56 9.46
N VAL A 204 -6.91 11.86 9.74
CA VAL A 204 -8.06 12.66 9.30
C VAL A 204 -8.14 12.66 7.77
N SER A 205 -7.03 12.87 7.08
CA SER A 205 -6.98 12.83 5.61
C SER A 205 -7.39 11.45 5.08
N PHE A 206 -6.86 10.39 5.67
CA PHE A 206 -7.14 9.00 5.28
C PHE A 206 -8.63 8.64 5.43
N VAL A 207 -9.24 8.99 6.56
CA VAL A 207 -10.67 8.75 6.82
C VAL A 207 -11.54 9.58 5.89
N SER A 208 -11.19 10.85 5.67
CA SER A 208 -11.94 11.74 4.77
C SER A 208 -11.96 11.20 3.34
N VAL A 209 -10.82 10.76 2.83
CA VAL A 209 -10.72 10.09 1.52
C VAL A 209 -11.53 8.78 1.52
N GLY A 210 -11.49 8.01 2.61
CA GLY A 210 -12.29 6.80 2.78
C GLY A 210 -13.79 7.08 2.66
N PHE A 211 -14.30 8.12 3.29
CA PHE A 211 -15.71 8.51 3.16
C PHE A 211 -16.05 8.99 1.74
N ALA A 212 -15.14 9.67 1.05
CA ALA A 212 -15.31 10.02 -0.36
C ALA A 212 -15.48 8.77 -1.23
N PHE A 213 -14.64 7.76 -1.08
CA PHE A 213 -14.77 6.48 -1.80
C PHE A 213 -16.04 5.71 -1.41
N PHE A 214 -16.43 5.71 -0.14
CA PHE A 214 -17.71 5.15 0.30
C PHE A 214 -18.89 5.86 -0.40
N GLY A 215 -18.87 7.20 -0.48
CA GLY A 215 -19.86 7.97 -1.20
C GLY A 215 -19.92 7.63 -2.69
N LEU A 216 -18.76 7.52 -3.35
CA LEU A 216 -18.66 7.11 -4.75
C LEU A 216 -19.25 5.72 -4.99
N ASP A 217 -18.96 4.75 -4.11
CA ASP A 217 -19.52 3.40 -4.19
C ASP A 217 -21.06 3.43 -4.12
N ARG A 218 -21.61 4.19 -3.19
CA ARG A 218 -23.08 4.35 -3.03
C ARG A 218 -23.74 5.02 -4.22
N LEU A 219 -23.11 6.07 -4.76
CA LEU A 219 -23.63 6.77 -5.95
C LEU A 219 -23.59 5.86 -7.19
N ALA A 220 -22.50 5.11 -7.37
CA ALA A 220 -22.38 4.18 -8.48
C ALA A 220 -23.38 3.01 -8.39
N ALA A 221 -23.65 2.50 -7.18
CA ALA A 221 -24.63 1.45 -6.96
C ALA A 221 -26.07 1.90 -7.32
N LYS A 222 -26.43 3.17 -7.05
CA LYS A 222 -27.75 3.71 -7.43
C LYS A 222 -27.96 3.78 -8.93
N LYS A 223 -26.91 3.98 -9.73
CA LYS A 223 -26.98 4.03 -11.20
C LYS A 223 -27.07 2.65 -11.86
N GLN A 224 -26.86 1.57 -11.10
CA GLN A 224 -26.93 0.19 -11.60
C GLN A 224 -28.30 -0.49 -11.38
N LYS A 225 -29.16 0.12 -10.58
CA LYS A 225 -30.57 -0.25 -10.42
C LYS A 225 -31.43 0.46 -11.44
#